data_25d7b433623dc7b80415e34c6dc90251
#
_entry.id   25d7b433623dc7b80415e34c6dc90251
#
_cell.length_a   1.000
_cell.length_b   1.000
_cell.length_c   1.000
_cell.angle_alpha   90.00
_cell.angle_beta   90.00
_cell.angle_gamma   90.00
#
_symmetry.space_group_name_H-M   'P 1'
#
loop_
_entity.id
_entity.type
_entity.pdbx_description
1 polymer ?
#
loop_
_entity_poly.entity_id
_entity_poly.type
_entity_poly.pdbx_seq_one_letter_code
_entity_poly.pdbx_strand_id
1 'polypeptide(L)'
;MKRLLTLLIVMISAIIANAQNDTLFTRTELYHPGDYGSANYRIPGVITAKDGSIVIVTDKRKYNEGDLPQDIDIICNRSTDGGHTWSEPYTIAQGTGVNHGFGDCALAWSNDDNGLIAVFVGGVGLWNSTPSTPIRSYKSYSYDNGHTWTEPEDITHFIFGDDCIIPEHQAWRASFFGSGNGLLTSTGRIMFVAAKREGSAQSLNNYAVYSDDNGLTWHVSGRASVGGDEAKVTELVDGRILMSIRHAGKRWYNISDDGGETWQPNVSTWNDITAPACNGDLIRYTSVNQGYNKNRLLHSVPLGNSRRDVTVYISYDEGETWPMHKTIVPYSSAYSSLCILPDGTIGLYVEEEPNGTSGYSTVFYNFSLEWLTDGNDIFVPNSVEENTTNSDSLKIYPNPASSYIIIDSQYIRKIKIFDINGRSVMKKSFSGTSETKIDVSKLPSGTYYIESFDVNGEKRYGKFVILSQI
;
A
#
# COMPACT_ATOMS: atom_id res chain seq x y z
N MET A 1 -21.94 50.66 15.52
CA MET A 1 -22.38 49.41 14.87
C MET A 1 -21.46 48.95 13.74
N LYS A 2 -21.08 49.77 12.75
CA LYS A 2 -20.20 49.33 11.62
C LYS A 2 -18.80 48.82 12.06
N ARG A 3 -18.17 49.38 13.08
CA ARG A 3 -16.84 48.93 13.59
C ARG A 3 -16.91 47.60 14.37
N LEU A 4 -18.04 47.31 15.05
CA LEU A 4 -18.22 46.03 15.74
C LEU A 4 -18.45 44.87 14.73
N LEU A 5 -19.13 45.15 13.62
CA LEU A 5 -19.39 44.17 12.59
C LEU A 5 -18.10 43.77 11.83
N THR A 6 -17.20 44.74 11.60
CA THR A 6 -15.91 44.51 10.94
C THR A 6 -14.97 43.67 11.83
N LEU A 7 -14.98 43.87 13.15
CA LEU A 7 -14.21 43.06 14.10
C LEU A 7 -14.74 41.63 14.19
N LEU A 8 -16.07 41.45 14.13
CA LEU A 8 -16.68 40.12 14.16
C LEU A 8 -16.38 39.31 12.89
N ILE A 9 -16.38 39.96 11.72
CA ILE A 9 -16.02 39.30 10.43
C ILE A 9 -14.53 38.92 10.40
N VAL A 10 -13.64 39.77 10.94
CA VAL A 10 -12.21 39.46 11.06
C VAL A 10 -11.94 38.31 12.05
N MET A 11 -12.68 38.27 13.19
CA MET A 11 -12.57 37.14 14.14
C MET A 11 -13.13 35.83 13.56
N ILE A 12 -14.23 35.87 12.80
CA ILE A 12 -14.78 34.67 12.14
C ILE A 12 -13.83 34.21 11.03
N SER A 13 -13.22 35.13 10.27
CA SER A 13 -12.21 34.78 9.27
C SER A 13 -10.93 34.18 9.87
N ALA A 14 -10.51 34.68 11.06
CA ALA A 14 -9.36 34.11 11.77
C ALA A 14 -9.67 32.75 12.40
N ILE A 15 -10.92 32.50 12.84
CA ILE A 15 -11.33 31.19 13.36
C ILE A 15 -11.43 30.17 12.21
N ILE A 16 -11.91 30.57 11.02
CA ILE A 16 -11.96 29.70 9.85
C ILE A 16 -10.54 29.42 9.29
N ALA A 17 -9.63 30.41 9.33
CA ALA A 17 -8.23 30.21 8.91
C ALA A 17 -7.44 29.31 9.86
N ASN A 18 -7.78 29.28 11.16
CA ASN A 18 -7.15 28.35 12.12
C ASN A 18 -7.75 26.93 12.11
N ALA A 19 -8.95 26.73 11.56
CA ALA A 19 -9.53 25.40 11.42
C ALA A 19 -9.00 24.63 10.19
N GLN A 20 -8.18 25.26 9.34
CA GLN A 20 -7.65 24.68 8.09
C GLN A 20 -6.18 24.22 8.19
N ASN A 21 -5.62 24.25 9.40
CA ASN A 21 -4.23 23.82 9.66
C ASN A 21 -4.13 22.66 10.67
N ASP A 22 -5.20 21.89 10.89
CA ASP A 22 -5.04 20.57 11.51
C ASP A 22 -4.48 19.62 10.45
N THR A 23 -3.15 19.61 10.37
CA THR A 23 -2.41 18.59 9.63
C THR A 23 -2.87 17.23 10.15
N LEU A 24 -3.51 16.44 9.28
CA LEU A 24 -4.04 15.15 9.68
C LEU A 24 -2.91 14.27 10.25
N PHE A 25 -3.06 13.88 11.50
CA PHE A 25 -2.25 12.87 12.15
C PHE A 25 -3.12 12.12 13.15
N THR A 26 -3.38 10.84 12.88
CA THR A 26 -4.18 9.99 13.77
C THR A 26 -3.40 8.74 14.15
N ARG A 27 -3.74 8.14 15.29
CA ARG A 27 -3.19 6.91 15.81
C ARG A 27 -4.30 6.00 16.31
N THR A 28 -4.36 4.78 15.81
CA THR A 28 -5.32 3.76 16.25
C THR A 28 -4.56 2.48 16.61
N GLU A 29 -4.60 2.07 17.86
CA GLU A 29 -4.04 0.79 18.30
C GLU A 29 -5.02 -0.33 17.96
N LEU A 30 -4.50 -1.40 17.31
CA LEU A 30 -5.31 -2.54 16.90
C LEU A 30 -5.16 -3.71 17.87
N TYR A 31 -3.92 -4.03 18.23
CA TYR A 31 -3.64 -5.16 19.08
C TYR A 31 -2.56 -4.85 20.10
N HIS A 32 -2.83 -5.28 21.33
CA HIS A 32 -1.89 -5.30 22.43
C HIS A 32 -1.59 -6.76 22.81
N PRO A 33 -0.37 -7.09 23.31
CA PRO A 33 -0.09 -8.41 23.88
C PRO A 33 -1.13 -8.82 24.92
N GLY A 34 -1.72 -10.01 24.76
CA GLY A 34 -2.80 -10.53 25.62
C GLY A 34 -4.20 -10.39 25.05
N ASP A 35 -4.43 -9.54 24.06
CA ASP A 35 -5.73 -9.37 23.43
C ASP A 35 -6.20 -10.69 22.77
N TYR A 36 -7.50 -10.93 22.80
CA TYR A 36 -8.12 -12.14 22.25
C TYR A 36 -7.43 -13.45 22.69
N GLY A 37 -6.75 -13.43 23.87
CA GLY A 37 -6.06 -14.57 24.44
C GLY A 37 -4.76 -14.96 23.73
N SER A 38 -4.21 -14.12 22.89
CA SER A 38 -2.93 -14.32 22.20
C SER A 38 -1.78 -13.63 22.95
N ALA A 39 -0.63 -14.30 23.07
CA ALA A 39 0.50 -13.75 23.79
C ALA A 39 1.08 -12.49 23.11
N ASN A 40 1.13 -12.48 21.76
CA ASN A 40 1.71 -11.38 21.00
C ASN A 40 1.08 -11.24 19.62
N TYR A 41 1.27 -10.05 19.05
CA TYR A 41 0.92 -9.70 17.67
C TYR A 41 2.12 -9.06 16.99
N ARG A 42 2.53 -9.58 15.84
CA ARG A 42 3.73 -9.16 15.14
C ARG A 42 3.52 -9.08 13.62
N ILE A 43 4.54 -8.61 12.92
CA ILE A 43 4.67 -8.71 11.46
C ILE A 43 3.55 -7.96 10.72
N PRO A 44 3.56 -6.62 10.81
CA PRO A 44 2.54 -5.79 10.19
C PRO A 44 2.66 -5.79 8.66
N GLY A 45 1.55 -6.04 7.97
CA GLY A 45 1.38 -5.80 6.54
C GLY A 45 0.13 -4.94 6.31
N VAL A 46 0.19 -3.98 5.40
CA VAL A 46 -0.95 -3.12 5.06
C VAL A 46 -1.00 -2.81 3.57
N ILE A 47 -2.20 -2.80 3.01
CA ILE A 47 -2.46 -2.37 1.64
C ILE A 47 -3.79 -1.61 1.58
N THR A 48 -3.89 -0.64 0.67
CA THR A 48 -5.18 -0.07 0.30
C THR A 48 -5.79 -0.90 -0.81
N ALA A 49 -6.95 -1.47 -0.58
CA ALA A 49 -7.69 -2.24 -1.57
C ALA A 49 -8.28 -1.34 -2.66
N LYS A 50 -8.69 -1.91 -3.79
CA LYS A 50 -9.17 -1.14 -4.95
C LYS A 50 -10.51 -0.41 -4.71
N ASP A 51 -11.26 -0.78 -3.67
CA ASP A 51 -12.46 -0.06 -3.22
C ASP A 51 -12.13 1.12 -2.27
N GLY A 52 -10.85 1.34 -1.97
CA GLY A 52 -10.35 2.38 -1.07
C GLY A 52 -10.31 1.98 0.40
N SER A 53 -10.75 0.77 0.75
CA SER A 53 -10.60 0.27 2.13
C SER A 53 -9.15 -0.08 2.43
N ILE A 54 -8.79 0.02 3.71
CA ILE A 54 -7.48 -0.40 4.21
C ILE A 54 -7.60 -1.85 4.67
N VAL A 55 -6.68 -2.69 4.23
CA VAL A 55 -6.56 -4.09 4.62
C VAL A 55 -5.22 -4.30 5.31
N ILE A 56 -5.25 -4.81 6.53
CA ILE A 56 -4.04 -5.17 7.28
C ILE A 56 -3.96 -6.67 7.50
N VAL A 57 -2.75 -7.17 7.62
CA VAL A 57 -2.46 -8.55 8.07
C VAL A 57 -1.49 -8.52 9.22
N THR A 58 -1.63 -9.48 10.13
CA THR A 58 -0.85 -9.58 11.37
C THR A 58 -0.64 -11.05 11.74
N ASP A 59 0.57 -11.38 12.20
CA ASP A 59 0.84 -12.65 12.88
C ASP A 59 0.21 -12.62 14.28
N LYS A 60 -0.81 -13.44 14.53
CA LYS A 60 -1.35 -13.70 15.87
C LYS A 60 -0.57 -14.83 16.53
N ARG A 61 0.38 -14.50 17.40
CA ARG A 61 1.28 -15.42 18.08
C ARG A 61 0.67 -15.92 19.39
N LYS A 62 0.13 -17.13 19.38
CA LYS A 62 -0.80 -17.61 20.41
C LYS A 62 -0.18 -17.74 21.81
N TYR A 63 1.05 -18.25 21.93
CA TYR A 63 1.61 -18.66 23.22
C TYR A 63 2.87 -17.94 23.64
N ASN A 64 3.62 -17.34 22.71
CA ASN A 64 4.86 -16.60 22.94
C ASN A 64 5.17 -15.66 21.78
N GLU A 65 6.25 -14.89 21.87
CA GLU A 65 6.68 -13.95 20.82
C GLU A 65 7.48 -14.58 19.68
N GLY A 66 7.80 -15.88 19.76
CA GLY A 66 8.69 -16.58 18.82
C GLY A 66 8.10 -16.68 17.41
N ASP A 67 9.00 -16.71 16.43
CA ASP A 67 8.69 -17.00 15.04
C ASP A 67 8.35 -18.48 14.83
N LEU A 68 8.02 -18.85 13.58
CA LEU A 68 7.90 -20.26 13.23
C LEU A 68 9.16 -21.06 13.71
N PRO A 69 8.95 -22.24 14.28
CA PRO A 69 7.82 -23.15 14.13
C PRO A 69 6.67 -22.98 15.13
N GLN A 70 6.53 -21.85 15.82
CA GLN A 70 5.47 -21.67 16.82
C GLN A 70 4.06 -21.73 16.19
N ASP A 71 3.04 -21.86 17.05
CA ASP A 71 1.63 -21.84 16.64
C ASP A 71 1.17 -20.39 16.43
N ILE A 72 1.09 -19.98 15.18
CA ILE A 72 0.79 -18.64 14.74
C ILE A 72 -0.35 -18.68 13.71
N ASP A 73 -1.33 -17.79 13.85
CA ASP A 73 -2.35 -17.54 12.83
C ASP A 73 -1.99 -16.27 12.04
N ILE A 74 -2.34 -16.22 10.77
CA ILE A 74 -2.41 -14.98 10.01
C ILE A 74 -3.82 -14.45 10.06
N ILE A 75 -4.00 -13.26 10.63
CA ILE A 75 -5.29 -12.57 10.74
C ILE A 75 -5.31 -11.31 9.88
N CYS A 76 -6.50 -10.92 9.43
CA CYS A 76 -6.77 -9.78 8.59
C CYS A 76 -7.87 -8.91 9.20
N ASN A 77 -7.71 -7.58 9.15
CA ASN A 77 -8.78 -6.62 9.47
C ASN A 77 -8.93 -5.62 8.34
N ARG A 78 -10.09 -4.99 8.25
CA ARG A 78 -10.40 -3.96 7.28
C ARG A 78 -10.91 -2.69 7.96
N SER A 79 -10.57 -1.55 7.37
CA SER A 79 -11.12 -0.24 7.69
C SER A 79 -11.67 0.44 6.43
N THR A 80 -12.82 1.10 6.55
CA THR A 80 -13.46 1.87 5.47
C THR A 80 -13.55 3.37 5.78
N ASP A 81 -12.95 3.79 6.89
CA ASP A 81 -13.03 5.16 7.42
C ASP A 81 -11.64 5.77 7.70
N GLY A 82 -10.63 5.38 6.90
CA GLY A 82 -9.27 5.93 7.02
C GLY A 82 -8.48 5.39 8.21
N GLY A 83 -8.86 4.25 8.77
CA GLY A 83 -8.17 3.60 9.89
C GLY A 83 -8.67 4.02 11.28
N HIS A 84 -9.80 4.72 11.35
CA HIS A 84 -10.41 5.10 12.63
C HIS A 84 -11.08 3.91 13.32
N THR A 85 -11.79 3.09 12.57
CA THR A 85 -12.42 1.85 13.05
C THR A 85 -12.04 0.66 12.18
N TRP A 86 -12.06 -0.53 12.76
CA TRP A 86 -11.63 -1.77 12.12
C TRP A 86 -12.66 -2.87 12.31
N SER A 87 -12.75 -3.76 11.33
CA SER A 87 -13.58 -4.96 11.42
C SER A 87 -13.05 -5.90 12.50
N GLU A 88 -13.89 -6.85 12.93
CA GLU A 88 -13.40 -8.04 13.63
C GLU A 88 -12.35 -8.78 12.79
N PRO A 89 -11.37 -9.46 13.42
CA PRO A 89 -10.33 -10.18 12.70
C PRO A 89 -10.90 -11.38 11.92
N TYR A 90 -10.52 -11.48 10.65
CA TYR A 90 -10.73 -12.66 9.82
C TYR A 90 -9.42 -13.47 9.79
N THR A 91 -9.50 -14.79 9.97
CA THR A 91 -8.31 -15.66 9.90
C THR A 91 -8.08 -16.11 8.46
N ILE A 92 -6.95 -15.70 7.86
CA ILE A 92 -6.53 -16.14 6.51
C ILE A 92 -5.94 -17.54 6.59
N ALA A 93 -5.07 -17.79 7.58
CA ALA A 93 -4.43 -19.08 7.79
C ALA A 93 -4.37 -19.40 9.29
N GLN A 94 -4.92 -20.54 9.69
CA GLN A 94 -5.01 -20.95 11.08
C GLN A 94 -3.94 -21.97 11.44
N GLY A 95 -3.04 -21.62 12.36
CA GLY A 95 -2.11 -22.57 12.97
C GLY A 95 -2.82 -23.60 13.84
N THR A 96 -2.31 -24.82 13.86
CA THR A 96 -2.87 -25.94 14.62
C THR A 96 -1.88 -26.56 15.61
N GLY A 97 -0.79 -25.87 15.88
CA GLY A 97 0.26 -26.29 16.82
C GLY A 97 1.67 -25.98 16.31
N VAL A 98 2.67 -26.34 17.11
CA VAL A 98 4.09 -26.23 16.74
C VAL A 98 4.37 -27.03 15.47
N ASN A 99 5.13 -26.46 14.54
CA ASN A 99 5.38 -26.92 13.17
C ASN A 99 4.16 -26.85 12.22
N HIS A 100 3.06 -26.25 12.65
CA HIS A 100 1.82 -26.11 11.89
C HIS A 100 1.26 -24.68 11.95
N GLY A 101 2.08 -23.70 12.31
CA GLY A 101 1.75 -22.27 12.27
C GLY A 101 2.04 -21.66 10.89
N PHE A 102 1.57 -20.42 10.70
CA PHE A 102 1.81 -19.59 9.53
C PHE A 102 2.34 -18.22 9.96
N GLY A 103 3.11 -17.55 9.09
CA GLY A 103 3.65 -16.22 9.42
C GLY A 103 4.28 -15.51 8.23
N ASP A 104 4.84 -14.31 8.48
CA ASP A 104 5.54 -13.48 7.50
C ASP A 104 4.68 -13.16 6.25
N CYS A 105 3.44 -12.70 6.47
CA CYS A 105 2.52 -12.40 5.39
C CYS A 105 2.88 -11.10 4.66
N ALA A 106 2.88 -11.16 3.33
CA ALA A 106 2.99 -10.02 2.44
C ALA A 106 1.78 -9.93 1.51
N LEU A 107 1.33 -8.70 1.22
CA LEU A 107 0.15 -8.41 0.41
C LEU A 107 0.53 -7.72 -0.89
N ALA A 108 -0.15 -8.03 -1.98
CA ALA A 108 -0.11 -7.28 -3.23
C ALA A 108 -1.50 -7.21 -3.86
N TRP A 109 -1.69 -6.26 -4.79
CA TRP A 109 -2.84 -6.33 -5.68
C TRP A 109 -2.68 -7.49 -6.66
N SER A 110 -3.80 -8.13 -7.00
CA SER A 110 -3.88 -8.99 -8.16
C SER A 110 -4.38 -8.21 -9.39
N ASN A 111 -4.35 -8.84 -10.56
CA ASN A 111 -4.88 -8.22 -11.79
C ASN A 111 -6.43 -8.17 -11.82
N ASP A 112 -7.11 -8.82 -10.87
CA ASP A 112 -8.57 -8.78 -10.76
C ASP A 112 -9.07 -7.43 -10.23
N ASP A 113 -10.26 -7.00 -10.59
CA ASP A 113 -10.82 -5.68 -10.25
C ASP A 113 -10.91 -5.42 -8.74
N ASN A 114 -11.19 -6.47 -7.93
CA ASN A 114 -11.28 -6.39 -6.47
C ASN A 114 -10.26 -7.31 -5.79
N GLY A 115 -9.19 -7.64 -6.51
CA GLY A 115 -8.31 -8.73 -6.14
C GLY A 115 -7.12 -8.31 -5.30
N LEU A 116 -6.87 -9.08 -4.24
CA LEU A 116 -5.65 -9.07 -3.44
C LEU A 116 -5.06 -10.47 -3.42
N ILE A 117 -3.74 -10.56 -3.33
CA ILE A 117 -3.01 -11.79 -3.08
C ILE A 117 -2.17 -11.64 -1.82
N ALA A 118 -2.22 -12.63 -0.95
CA ALA A 118 -1.34 -12.79 0.20
C ALA A 118 -0.37 -13.94 -0.07
N VAL A 119 0.92 -13.73 0.21
CA VAL A 119 1.91 -14.81 0.29
C VAL A 119 2.47 -14.86 1.70
N PHE A 120 2.76 -16.07 2.19
CA PHE A 120 3.23 -16.28 3.54
C PHE A 120 3.94 -17.63 3.67
N VAL A 121 4.53 -17.89 4.81
CA VAL A 121 5.20 -19.16 5.08
C VAL A 121 4.54 -19.93 6.22
N GLY A 122 4.81 -21.23 6.29
CA GLY A 122 4.30 -22.07 7.38
C GLY A 122 5.13 -23.30 7.66
N GLY A 123 4.92 -23.92 8.82
CA GLY A 123 5.51 -25.18 9.19
C GLY A 123 6.75 -25.06 10.07
N VAL A 124 7.82 -25.80 9.71
CA VAL A 124 8.99 -26.07 10.58
C VAL A 124 9.90 -24.87 10.91
N GLY A 125 9.63 -23.71 10.32
CA GLY A 125 10.43 -22.50 10.50
C GLY A 125 11.75 -22.50 9.72
N LEU A 126 12.30 -21.30 9.54
CA LEU A 126 13.43 -21.03 8.63
C LEU A 126 14.68 -21.87 8.94
N TRP A 127 15.03 -21.97 10.24
CA TRP A 127 16.29 -22.57 10.66
C TRP A 127 16.25 -24.09 10.74
N ASN A 128 15.06 -24.68 10.94
CA ASN A 128 14.84 -26.12 10.94
C ASN A 128 14.58 -26.71 9.55
N SER A 129 14.34 -25.83 8.59
CA SER A 129 14.01 -26.21 7.22
C SER A 129 15.16 -26.93 6.52
N THR A 130 14.81 -27.98 5.77
CA THR A 130 15.69 -28.76 4.91
C THR A 130 15.03 -28.95 3.54
N PRO A 131 15.73 -29.37 2.48
CA PRO A 131 15.09 -29.64 1.21
C PRO A 131 13.93 -30.66 1.29
N SER A 132 14.09 -31.71 2.11
CA SER A 132 13.09 -32.76 2.27
C SER A 132 12.00 -32.47 3.32
N THR A 133 12.22 -31.48 4.16
CA THR A 133 11.22 -31.00 5.14
C THR A 133 11.27 -29.48 5.15
N PRO A 134 10.79 -28.85 4.06
CA PRO A 134 10.91 -27.39 3.91
C PRO A 134 9.90 -26.63 4.78
N ILE A 135 10.31 -25.44 5.21
CA ILE A 135 9.34 -24.39 5.50
C ILE A 135 8.53 -24.15 4.24
N ARG A 136 7.22 -24.17 4.34
CA ARG A 136 6.34 -24.09 3.15
C ARG A 136 6.04 -22.65 2.78
N SER A 137 5.97 -22.37 1.48
CA SER A 137 5.49 -21.10 0.92
C SER A 137 4.04 -21.28 0.48
N TYR A 138 3.17 -20.36 0.90
CA TYR A 138 1.74 -20.40 0.60
C TYR A 138 1.29 -19.13 -0.08
N LYS A 139 0.18 -19.21 -0.81
CA LYS A 139 -0.61 -18.07 -1.28
C LYS A 139 -2.06 -18.23 -0.88
N SER A 140 -2.76 -17.11 -0.77
CA SER A 140 -4.21 -17.02 -0.63
C SER A 140 -4.73 -15.81 -1.41
N TYR A 141 -5.92 -15.90 -1.96
CA TYR A 141 -6.56 -14.81 -2.72
C TYR A 141 -7.75 -14.25 -1.97
N SER A 142 -7.95 -12.95 -2.12
CA SER A 142 -9.22 -12.28 -1.92
C SER A 142 -9.71 -11.72 -3.25
N TYR A 143 -10.98 -11.97 -3.59
CA TYR A 143 -11.65 -11.42 -4.77
C TYR A 143 -12.66 -10.32 -4.42
N ASP A 144 -12.67 -9.89 -3.16
CA ASP A 144 -13.67 -8.99 -2.59
C ASP A 144 -13.03 -7.92 -1.68
N ASN A 145 -11.86 -7.41 -2.08
CA ASN A 145 -11.11 -6.36 -1.37
C ASN A 145 -10.76 -6.74 0.08
N GLY A 146 -10.42 -8.00 0.33
CA GLY A 146 -9.97 -8.49 1.63
C GLY A 146 -11.08 -8.86 2.62
N HIS A 147 -12.34 -8.97 2.18
CA HIS A 147 -13.42 -9.45 3.04
C HIS A 147 -13.31 -10.93 3.33
N THR A 148 -13.04 -11.72 2.30
CA THR A 148 -12.84 -13.18 2.42
C THR A 148 -11.59 -13.60 1.65
N TRP A 149 -11.03 -14.73 2.04
CA TRP A 149 -9.80 -15.26 1.48
C TRP A 149 -9.98 -16.75 1.15
N THR A 150 -9.30 -17.21 0.11
CA THR A 150 -9.26 -18.63 -0.23
C THR A 150 -8.43 -19.41 0.80
N GLU A 151 -8.64 -20.72 0.88
CA GLU A 151 -7.76 -21.59 1.65
C GLU A 151 -6.29 -21.45 1.18
N PRO A 152 -5.31 -21.56 2.10
CA PRO A 152 -3.90 -21.53 1.76
C PRO A 152 -3.52 -22.61 0.71
N GLU A 153 -2.90 -22.18 -0.39
CA GLU A 153 -2.38 -23.07 -1.44
C GLU A 153 -0.85 -23.13 -1.36
N ASP A 154 -0.27 -24.34 -1.27
CA ASP A 154 1.17 -24.55 -1.22
C ASP A 154 1.81 -24.32 -2.61
N ILE A 155 2.71 -23.32 -2.68
CA ILE A 155 3.47 -22.95 -3.87
C ILE A 155 4.97 -23.27 -3.75
N THR A 156 5.38 -24.02 -2.73
CA THR A 156 6.79 -24.32 -2.42
C THR A 156 7.52 -24.95 -3.61
N HIS A 157 6.86 -25.84 -4.34
CA HIS A 157 7.42 -26.55 -5.48
C HIS A 157 7.83 -25.64 -6.66
N PHE A 158 7.31 -24.41 -6.74
CA PHE A 158 7.80 -23.41 -7.69
C PHE A 158 9.09 -22.72 -7.24
N ILE A 159 9.44 -22.81 -5.95
CA ILE A 159 10.41 -21.91 -5.34
C ILE A 159 11.68 -22.64 -4.90
N PHE A 160 11.56 -23.76 -4.15
CA PHE A 160 12.70 -24.50 -3.60
C PHE A 160 12.29 -25.85 -3.00
N GLY A 161 13.30 -26.67 -2.59
CA GLY A 161 13.13 -27.97 -1.91
C GLY A 161 13.10 -29.14 -2.88
N ASP A 162 13.11 -30.38 -2.35
CA ASP A 162 13.29 -31.61 -3.14
C ASP A 162 12.28 -31.75 -4.30
N ASP A 163 11.06 -31.23 -4.11
CA ASP A 163 9.98 -31.28 -5.13
C ASP A 163 9.99 -30.04 -6.06
N CYS A 164 11.01 -29.18 -6.00
CA CYS A 164 11.06 -27.97 -6.83
C CYS A 164 11.20 -28.31 -8.31
N ILE A 165 10.36 -27.64 -9.13
CA ILE A 165 10.41 -27.79 -10.60
C ILE A 165 11.69 -27.21 -11.22
N ILE A 166 12.45 -26.39 -10.47
CA ILE A 166 13.74 -25.83 -10.87
C ILE A 166 14.83 -26.70 -10.26
N PRO A 167 15.58 -27.49 -11.04
CA PRO A 167 16.55 -28.46 -10.50
C PRO A 167 17.61 -27.82 -9.60
N GLU A 168 18.09 -26.63 -9.96
CA GLU A 168 19.11 -25.89 -9.20
C GLU A 168 18.63 -25.47 -7.80
N HIS A 169 17.32 -25.38 -7.59
CA HIS A 169 16.72 -25.00 -6.32
C HIS A 169 16.35 -26.18 -5.42
N GLN A 170 16.46 -27.41 -5.91
CA GLN A 170 16.12 -28.61 -5.15
C GLN A 170 17.01 -28.79 -3.89
N ALA A 171 18.26 -28.35 -3.97
CA ALA A 171 19.17 -28.39 -2.83
C ALA A 171 19.00 -27.20 -1.85
N TRP A 172 18.18 -26.21 -2.18
CA TRP A 172 17.97 -25.06 -1.28
C TRP A 172 17.18 -25.46 -0.04
N ARG A 173 17.57 -24.90 1.08
CA ARG A 173 17.13 -25.36 2.38
C ARG A 173 15.93 -24.59 2.94
N ALA A 174 15.78 -23.32 2.59
CA ALA A 174 14.69 -22.50 3.10
C ALA A 174 14.45 -21.30 2.22
N SER A 175 13.22 -20.80 2.26
CA SER A 175 12.78 -19.53 1.68
C SER A 175 11.70 -18.94 2.55
N PHE A 176 11.73 -17.62 2.81
CA PHE A 176 10.61 -16.90 3.41
C PHE A 176 10.45 -15.53 2.76
N PHE A 177 9.23 -14.99 2.79
CA PHE A 177 8.93 -13.70 2.18
C PHE A 177 9.26 -12.54 3.13
N GLY A 178 9.71 -11.40 2.58
CA GLY A 178 9.76 -10.16 3.31
C GLY A 178 8.34 -9.64 3.53
N SER A 179 7.82 -9.81 4.76
CA SER A 179 6.46 -9.44 5.15
C SER A 179 6.12 -7.98 4.87
N GLY A 180 4.84 -7.64 4.71
CA GLY A 180 4.34 -6.30 4.42
C GLY A 180 3.84 -6.19 2.97
N ASN A 181 4.49 -5.40 2.11
CA ASN A 181 4.06 -5.19 0.73
C ASN A 181 4.86 -5.99 -0.29
N GLY A 182 4.13 -6.53 -1.28
CA GLY A 182 4.62 -6.90 -2.58
C GLY A 182 4.28 -5.82 -3.61
N LEU A 183 4.49 -6.12 -4.88
CA LEU A 183 4.34 -5.21 -6.00
C LEU A 183 3.47 -5.84 -7.09
N LEU A 184 2.50 -5.08 -7.59
CA LEU A 184 1.92 -5.29 -8.92
C LEU A 184 2.53 -4.25 -9.86
N THR A 185 3.30 -4.67 -10.84
CA THR A 185 3.94 -3.78 -11.80
C THR A 185 2.93 -3.20 -12.80
N SER A 186 3.33 -2.15 -13.50
CA SER A 186 2.54 -1.56 -14.59
C SER A 186 2.28 -2.52 -15.76
N THR A 187 3.08 -3.58 -15.87
CA THR A 187 2.92 -4.64 -16.89
C THR A 187 2.05 -5.82 -16.41
N GLY A 188 1.59 -5.80 -15.15
CA GLY A 188 0.75 -6.84 -14.56
C GLY A 188 1.51 -7.98 -13.88
N ARG A 189 2.85 -7.89 -13.74
CA ARG A 189 3.65 -8.85 -12.97
C ARG A 189 3.41 -8.63 -11.48
N ILE A 190 3.06 -9.69 -10.76
CA ILE A 190 3.00 -9.70 -9.29
C ILE A 190 4.36 -10.14 -8.76
N MET A 191 4.93 -9.39 -7.81
CA MET A 191 6.27 -9.64 -7.30
C MET A 191 6.35 -9.50 -5.79
N PHE A 192 7.07 -10.43 -5.17
CA PHE A 192 7.47 -10.38 -3.76
C PHE A 192 8.98 -10.61 -3.65
N VAL A 193 9.58 -10.29 -2.52
CA VAL A 193 10.98 -10.65 -2.26
C VAL A 193 11.04 -11.77 -1.25
N ALA A 194 11.90 -12.75 -1.52
CA ALA A 194 12.20 -13.83 -0.60
C ALA A 194 13.68 -13.81 -0.21
N ALA A 195 13.92 -14.06 1.08
CA ALA A 195 15.25 -14.36 1.61
C ALA A 195 15.43 -15.89 1.70
N LYS A 196 16.53 -16.42 1.17
CA LYS A 196 16.71 -17.85 0.95
C LYS A 196 18.02 -18.37 1.53
N ARG A 197 17.95 -19.58 2.10
CA ARG A 197 19.11 -20.37 2.49
C ARG A 197 19.43 -21.38 1.39
N GLU A 198 20.47 -21.13 0.63
CA GLU A 198 20.88 -22.00 -0.48
C GLU A 198 21.67 -23.23 -0.04
N GLY A 199 22.39 -23.13 1.07
CA GLY A 199 23.26 -24.20 1.59
C GLY A 199 23.14 -24.38 3.10
N SER A 200 24.11 -25.08 3.69
CA SER A 200 24.16 -25.36 5.14
C SER A 200 24.51 -24.11 6.00
N ALA A 201 25.10 -23.08 5.39
CA ALA A 201 25.38 -21.82 6.07
C ALA A 201 24.09 -21.13 6.52
N GLN A 202 24.18 -20.36 7.62
CA GLN A 202 23.07 -19.55 8.11
C GLN A 202 23.03 -18.15 7.46
N SER A 203 23.53 -18.02 6.24
CA SER A 203 23.43 -16.81 5.43
C SER A 203 22.18 -16.82 4.57
N LEU A 204 21.57 -15.65 4.44
CA LEU A 204 20.41 -15.43 3.58
C LEU A 204 20.84 -14.64 2.35
N ASN A 205 20.18 -14.92 1.23
CA ASN A 205 20.36 -14.22 -0.03
C ASN A 205 18.99 -13.80 -0.58
N ASN A 206 18.92 -12.64 -1.21
CA ASN A 206 17.63 -12.14 -1.73
C ASN A 206 17.39 -12.51 -3.19
N TYR A 207 16.13 -12.82 -3.48
CA TYR A 207 15.57 -13.11 -4.78
C TYR A 207 14.19 -12.49 -4.90
N ALA A 208 13.81 -12.01 -6.08
CA ALA A 208 12.42 -11.81 -6.37
C ALA A 208 11.73 -13.15 -6.63
N VAL A 209 10.49 -13.27 -6.18
CA VAL A 209 9.56 -14.35 -6.52
C VAL A 209 8.38 -13.69 -7.21
N TYR A 210 8.12 -14.02 -8.48
CA TYR A 210 7.16 -13.29 -9.28
C TYR A 210 6.27 -14.22 -10.12
N SER A 211 5.12 -13.69 -10.52
CA SER A 211 4.15 -14.35 -11.39
C SER A 211 3.70 -13.39 -12.49
N ASP A 212 3.60 -13.91 -13.73
CA ASP A 212 3.11 -13.19 -14.90
C ASP A 212 1.68 -13.63 -15.30
N ASP A 213 1.12 -14.57 -14.57
CA ASP A 213 -0.19 -15.19 -14.85
C ASP A 213 -1.16 -15.08 -13.66
N ASN A 214 -1.06 -13.93 -12.95
CA ASN A 214 -1.90 -13.63 -11.80
C ASN A 214 -1.76 -14.65 -10.65
N GLY A 215 -0.55 -15.17 -10.44
CA GLY A 215 -0.20 -16.08 -9.33
C GLY A 215 -0.55 -17.55 -9.58
N LEU A 216 -0.87 -17.95 -10.81
CA LEU A 216 -1.06 -19.39 -11.14
C LEU A 216 0.26 -20.14 -11.12
N THR A 217 1.31 -19.56 -11.71
CA THR A 217 2.68 -20.08 -11.64
C THR A 217 3.64 -19.03 -11.09
N TRP A 218 4.75 -19.50 -10.51
CA TRP A 218 5.73 -18.64 -9.86
C TRP A 218 7.13 -18.90 -10.39
N HIS A 219 7.88 -17.82 -10.52
CA HIS A 219 9.27 -17.80 -10.96
C HIS A 219 10.16 -17.22 -9.89
N VAL A 220 11.44 -17.59 -9.93
CA VAL A 220 12.46 -17.06 -9.05
C VAL A 220 13.52 -16.35 -9.90
N SER A 221 13.81 -15.10 -9.56
CA SER A 221 14.80 -14.28 -10.27
C SER A 221 16.24 -14.79 -10.10
N GLY A 222 17.18 -14.17 -10.78
CA GLY A 222 18.59 -14.20 -10.40
C GLY A 222 18.78 -13.63 -8.98
N ARG A 223 19.94 -13.93 -8.36
CA ARG A 223 20.26 -13.47 -7.01
C ARG A 223 20.45 -11.96 -6.97
N ALA A 224 19.67 -11.27 -6.13
CA ALA A 224 19.74 -9.83 -5.96
C ALA A 224 20.78 -9.38 -4.91
N SER A 225 21.05 -10.22 -3.90
CA SER A 225 22.08 -9.92 -2.90
C SER A 225 22.68 -11.19 -2.28
N VAL A 226 23.86 -11.04 -1.73
CA VAL A 226 24.49 -12.01 -0.83
C VAL A 226 24.53 -11.43 0.56
N GLY A 227 24.01 -12.14 1.57
CA GLY A 227 23.99 -11.69 2.96
C GLY A 227 22.86 -10.69 3.30
N GLY A 228 21.89 -10.51 2.41
CA GLY A 228 20.67 -9.73 2.68
C GLY A 228 19.61 -10.56 3.40
N ASP A 229 18.67 -9.87 4.05
CA ASP A 229 17.55 -10.45 4.79
C ASP A 229 16.23 -10.00 4.16
N GLU A 230 15.17 -9.67 4.93
CA GLU A 230 13.90 -9.18 4.40
C GLU A 230 14.08 -7.96 3.45
N ALA A 231 13.36 -7.95 2.36
CA ALA A 231 13.48 -6.89 1.37
C ALA A 231 12.12 -6.52 0.75
N LYS A 232 12.07 -5.36 0.12
CA LYS A 232 10.89 -4.81 -0.56
C LYS A 232 11.26 -4.35 -1.96
N VAL A 233 10.28 -4.38 -2.84
CA VAL A 233 10.43 -3.92 -4.22
C VAL A 233 9.43 -2.84 -4.56
N THR A 234 9.84 -1.91 -5.42
CA THR A 234 8.94 -0.92 -6.05
C THR A 234 9.36 -0.67 -7.50
N GLU A 235 8.38 -0.36 -8.35
CA GLU A 235 8.63 0.01 -9.74
C GLU A 235 9.00 1.49 -9.83
N LEU A 236 10.11 1.80 -10.51
CA LEU A 236 10.54 3.14 -10.83
C LEU A 236 9.75 3.70 -12.03
N VAL A 237 9.79 5.01 -12.20
CA VAL A 237 9.04 5.70 -13.27
C VAL A 237 9.44 5.26 -14.68
N ASP A 238 10.65 4.76 -14.84
CA ASP A 238 11.19 4.23 -16.10
C ASP A 238 10.99 2.71 -16.29
N GLY A 239 10.29 2.06 -15.38
CA GLY A 239 9.96 0.63 -15.41
C GLY A 239 11.02 -0.28 -14.78
N ARG A 240 12.16 0.24 -14.32
CA ARG A 240 13.13 -0.53 -13.53
C ARG A 240 12.52 -0.91 -12.18
N ILE A 241 13.06 -1.97 -11.57
CA ILE A 241 12.65 -2.40 -10.23
C ILE A 241 13.76 -2.06 -9.23
N LEU A 242 13.40 -1.31 -8.19
CA LEU A 242 14.26 -1.01 -7.05
C LEU A 242 13.94 -1.96 -5.90
N MET A 243 14.96 -2.66 -5.37
CA MET A 243 14.85 -3.51 -4.18
C MET A 243 15.55 -2.85 -3.00
N SER A 244 14.83 -2.60 -1.90
CA SER A 244 15.41 -2.21 -0.61
C SER A 244 15.64 -3.44 0.26
N ILE A 245 16.84 -3.63 0.78
CA ILE A 245 17.30 -4.86 1.42
C ILE A 245 17.68 -4.58 2.88
N ARG A 246 17.13 -5.37 3.82
CA ARG A 246 17.49 -5.33 5.24
C ARG A 246 18.94 -5.73 5.43
N HIS A 247 19.70 -4.80 6.03
CA HIS A 247 21.07 -5.01 6.48
C HIS A 247 21.35 -4.09 7.67
N ALA A 248 22.22 -4.52 8.59
CA ALA A 248 22.59 -3.71 9.75
C ALA A 248 23.52 -2.56 9.37
N GLY A 249 23.29 -1.38 9.94
CA GLY A 249 24.10 -0.18 9.76
C GLY A 249 23.64 0.70 8.59
N LYS A 250 23.77 0.26 7.35
CA LYS A 250 23.26 0.95 6.18
C LYS A 250 22.24 0.08 5.46
N ARG A 251 21.14 0.68 5.04
CA ARG A 251 20.18 0.00 4.20
C ARG A 251 20.80 -0.26 2.82
N TRP A 252 20.73 -1.52 2.37
CA TRP A 252 21.19 -1.89 1.03
C TRP A 252 20.09 -1.73 0.01
N TYR A 253 20.48 -1.55 -1.26
CA TYR A 253 19.54 -1.63 -2.37
C TYR A 253 20.20 -2.25 -3.62
N ASN A 254 19.35 -2.75 -4.51
CA ASN A 254 19.74 -3.22 -5.83
C ASN A 254 18.70 -2.82 -6.87
N ILE A 255 19.08 -2.78 -8.13
CA ILE A 255 18.22 -2.38 -9.26
C ILE A 255 18.22 -3.49 -10.30
N SER A 256 17.05 -3.73 -10.87
CA SER A 256 16.84 -4.58 -12.04
C SER A 256 16.38 -3.74 -13.22
N ASP A 257 16.97 -3.99 -14.38
CA ASP A 257 16.66 -3.29 -15.64
C ASP A 257 15.70 -4.12 -16.53
N ASP A 258 15.33 -5.34 -16.12
CA ASP A 258 14.55 -6.31 -16.90
C ASP A 258 13.26 -6.78 -16.16
N GLY A 259 12.67 -5.91 -15.35
CA GLY A 259 11.45 -6.21 -14.64
C GLY A 259 11.62 -7.20 -13.48
N GLY A 260 12.82 -7.27 -12.88
CA GLY A 260 13.10 -8.07 -11.70
C GLY A 260 13.57 -9.50 -11.99
N GLU A 261 13.92 -9.84 -13.23
CA GLU A 261 14.45 -11.16 -13.59
C GLU A 261 15.91 -11.31 -13.23
N THR A 262 16.71 -10.26 -13.48
CA THR A 262 18.12 -10.18 -13.07
C THR A 262 18.41 -8.87 -12.35
N TRP A 263 19.51 -8.82 -11.62
CA TRP A 263 19.88 -7.71 -10.75
C TRP A 263 21.31 -7.27 -11.03
N GLN A 264 21.64 -6.02 -10.70
CA GLN A 264 23.00 -5.55 -10.80
C GLN A 264 23.92 -6.45 -9.96
N PRO A 265 25.17 -6.72 -10.42
CA PRO A 265 26.06 -7.70 -9.78
C PRO A 265 26.44 -7.39 -8.35
N ASN A 266 26.36 -6.12 -7.95
CA ASN A 266 26.70 -5.65 -6.61
C ASN A 266 25.55 -4.82 -6.03
N VAL A 267 25.27 -4.99 -4.74
CA VAL A 267 24.38 -4.11 -4.01
C VAL A 267 25.04 -2.74 -3.79
N SER A 268 24.20 -1.72 -3.72
CA SER A 268 24.56 -0.37 -3.29
C SER A 268 24.02 -0.07 -1.89
N THR A 269 24.40 1.05 -1.31
CA THR A 269 23.94 1.50 0.01
C THR A 269 23.46 2.93 -0.04
N TRP A 270 22.36 3.23 0.62
CA TRP A 270 21.96 4.61 0.87
C TRP A 270 22.79 5.21 2.00
N ASN A 271 23.39 6.39 1.73
CA ASN A 271 24.13 7.11 2.78
C ASN A 271 23.18 7.82 3.75
N ASP A 272 21.99 8.16 3.29
CA ASP A 272 20.99 8.92 4.03
C ASP A 272 20.18 8.06 5.00
N ILE A 273 20.22 6.73 4.84
CA ILE A 273 19.44 5.78 5.67
C ILE A 273 20.40 4.91 6.48
N THR A 274 20.47 5.21 7.77
CA THR A 274 21.11 4.33 8.76
C THR A 274 20.01 3.59 9.51
N ALA A 275 20.05 2.26 9.47
CA ALA A 275 19.00 1.41 10.05
C ALA A 275 19.59 0.18 10.75
N PRO A 276 18.91 -0.34 11.79
CA PRO A 276 19.26 -1.64 12.37
C PRO A 276 18.89 -2.76 11.40
N ALA A 277 19.26 -3.99 11.71
CA ALA A 277 18.72 -5.17 11.04
C ALA A 277 17.23 -5.32 11.39
N CYS A 278 16.37 -4.61 10.67
CA CYS A 278 14.92 -4.60 10.85
C CYS A 278 14.22 -4.54 9.49
N ASN A 279 13.05 -5.17 9.40
CA ASN A 279 12.18 -5.00 8.25
C ASN A 279 11.71 -3.53 8.16
N GLY A 280 11.39 -3.10 6.98
CA GLY A 280 10.84 -1.79 6.67
C GLY A 280 10.03 -1.91 5.40
N ASP A 281 9.50 -0.81 4.90
CA ASP A 281 8.71 -0.82 3.67
C ASP A 281 9.23 0.18 2.65
N LEU A 282 8.94 -0.08 1.38
CA LEU A 282 9.30 0.78 0.25
C LEU A 282 8.16 0.78 -0.76
N ILE A 283 7.52 1.93 -0.96
CA ILE A 283 6.39 2.05 -1.86
C ILE A 283 6.48 3.26 -2.78
N ARG A 284 5.84 3.20 -3.94
CA ARG A 284 5.54 4.35 -4.78
C ARG A 284 4.41 5.16 -4.15
N TYR A 285 4.66 6.44 -3.83
CA TYR A 285 3.61 7.34 -3.34
C TYR A 285 2.87 8.02 -4.50
N THR A 286 3.60 8.67 -5.39
CA THR A 286 3.05 9.33 -6.59
C THR A 286 4.00 9.16 -7.78
N SER A 287 3.44 9.17 -9.00
CA SER A 287 4.20 9.09 -10.24
C SER A 287 3.67 10.06 -11.28
N VAL A 288 4.56 10.75 -11.99
CA VAL A 288 4.18 11.59 -13.13
C VAL A 288 3.54 10.78 -14.26
N ASN A 289 3.87 9.49 -14.39
CA ASN A 289 3.23 8.58 -15.34
C ASN A 289 1.76 8.29 -14.98
N GLN A 290 1.37 8.52 -13.72
CA GLN A 290 -0.01 8.44 -13.24
C GLN A 290 -0.69 9.82 -13.20
N GLY A 291 -0.05 10.88 -13.74
CA GLY A 291 -0.57 12.24 -13.83
C GLY A 291 -0.33 13.10 -12.58
N TYR A 292 0.42 12.63 -11.60
CA TYR A 292 0.78 13.45 -10.45
C TYR A 292 1.86 14.48 -10.79
N ASN A 293 1.95 15.54 -10.00
CA ASN A 293 2.89 16.65 -10.21
C ASN A 293 4.36 16.30 -9.97
N LYS A 294 4.63 15.22 -9.21
CA LYS A 294 5.98 14.78 -8.84
C LYS A 294 6.03 13.26 -8.69
N ASN A 295 7.20 12.70 -8.97
CA ASN A 295 7.55 11.36 -8.51
C ASN A 295 7.91 11.40 -7.03
N ARG A 296 7.36 10.49 -6.24
CA ARG A 296 7.73 10.32 -4.83
C ARG A 296 7.78 8.84 -4.48
N LEU A 297 8.84 8.42 -3.81
CA LEU A 297 8.93 7.15 -3.10
C LEU A 297 8.86 7.41 -1.60
N LEU A 298 8.24 6.50 -0.86
CA LEU A 298 8.28 6.46 0.60
C LEU A 298 9.03 5.21 1.06
N HIS A 299 9.84 5.37 2.11
CA HIS A 299 10.52 4.27 2.78
C HIS A 299 10.33 4.40 4.29
N SER A 300 9.88 3.33 4.97
CA SER A 300 9.78 3.30 6.43
C SER A 300 10.78 2.32 7.02
N VAL A 301 11.48 2.74 8.09
CA VAL A 301 12.46 1.90 8.80
C VAL A 301 12.81 2.55 10.14
N PRO A 302 13.21 1.80 11.18
CA PRO A 302 13.79 2.37 12.39
C PRO A 302 15.06 3.15 12.09
N LEU A 303 15.23 4.32 12.73
CA LEU A 303 16.38 5.20 12.55
C LEU A 303 17.56 4.74 13.45
N GLY A 304 18.77 4.72 12.89
CA GLY A 304 20.00 4.45 13.65
C GLY A 304 20.31 2.96 13.80
N ASN A 305 20.76 2.53 14.98
CA ASN A 305 21.34 1.19 15.17
C ASN A 305 20.49 0.26 16.05
N SER A 306 19.29 0.68 16.46
CA SER A 306 18.40 -0.10 17.32
C SER A 306 16.96 -0.05 16.83
N ARG A 307 16.14 -1.02 17.21
CA ARG A 307 14.71 -1.06 16.87
C ARG A 307 13.93 -0.04 17.68
N ARG A 308 14.00 1.21 17.22
CA ARG A 308 13.28 2.38 17.75
C ARG A 308 13.21 3.47 16.70
N ASP A 309 12.41 4.48 16.97
CA ASP A 309 12.32 5.68 16.15
C ASP A 309 11.95 5.36 14.69
N VAL A 310 10.87 4.57 14.47
CA VAL A 310 10.40 4.30 13.11
C VAL A 310 10.13 5.62 12.39
N THR A 311 10.84 5.79 11.30
CA THR A 311 10.95 7.02 10.51
C THR A 311 10.48 6.76 9.09
N VAL A 312 9.72 7.67 8.52
CA VAL A 312 9.34 7.66 7.09
C VAL A 312 10.20 8.66 6.33
N TYR A 313 10.85 8.17 5.31
CA TYR A 313 11.71 8.92 4.37
C TYR A 313 10.98 9.16 3.06
N ILE A 314 11.31 10.26 2.37
CA ILE A 314 10.80 10.60 1.04
C ILE A 314 11.97 10.78 0.08
N SER A 315 11.86 10.16 -1.10
CA SER A 315 12.72 10.41 -2.25
C SER A 315 11.92 11.06 -3.38
N TYR A 316 12.56 12.01 -4.08
CA TYR A 316 12.02 12.71 -5.26
C TYR A 316 12.78 12.38 -6.56
N ASP A 317 13.81 11.54 -6.46
CA ASP A 317 14.75 11.17 -7.51
C ASP A 317 14.86 9.65 -7.70
N GLU A 318 13.71 8.95 -7.56
CA GLU A 318 13.60 7.50 -7.78
C GLU A 318 14.49 6.66 -6.85
N GLY A 319 14.70 7.15 -5.61
CA GLY A 319 15.46 6.43 -4.58
C GLY A 319 16.98 6.65 -4.64
N GLU A 320 17.47 7.60 -5.41
CA GLU A 320 18.90 7.97 -5.39
C GLU A 320 19.26 8.64 -4.07
N THR A 321 18.45 9.60 -3.61
CA THR A 321 18.60 10.28 -2.31
C THR A 321 17.29 10.32 -1.52
N TRP A 322 17.41 10.53 -0.20
CA TRP A 322 16.29 10.59 0.75
C TRP A 322 16.39 11.88 1.59
N PRO A 323 16.20 13.05 0.97
CA PRO A 323 16.51 14.35 1.58
C PRO A 323 15.54 14.75 2.69
N MET A 324 14.36 14.13 2.78
CA MET A 324 13.36 14.45 3.78
C MET A 324 12.93 13.19 4.54
N HIS A 325 12.80 13.34 5.84
CA HIS A 325 12.28 12.27 6.70
C HIS A 325 11.67 12.82 7.97
N LYS A 326 10.78 12.05 8.57
CA LYS A 326 10.18 12.35 9.88
C LYS A 326 10.01 11.08 10.70
N THR A 327 10.41 11.14 11.96
CA THR A 327 10.13 10.06 12.92
C THR A 327 8.66 10.10 13.30
N ILE A 328 7.98 8.97 13.06
CA ILE A 328 6.56 8.79 13.40
C ILE A 328 6.41 8.22 14.81
N VAL A 329 7.26 7.25 15.15
CA VAL A 329 7.22 6.55 16.46
C VAL A 329 8.52 6.81 17.20
N PRO A 330 8.60 7.80 18.10
CA PRO A 330 9.86 8.28 18.72
C PRO A 330 10.29 7.46 19.94
N TYR A 331 10.07 6.13 19.93
CA TYR A 331 10.43 5.21 21.00
C TYR A 331 10.67 3.79 20.45
N SER A 332 10.69 2.77 21.32
CA SER A 332 10.84 1.36 20.91
C SER A 332 9.82 0.99 19.85
N SER A 333 10.29 0.63 18.67
CA SER A 333 9.45 0.31 17.51
C SER A 333 10.26 -0.51 16.51
N ALA A 334 9.58 -1.33 15.70
CA ALA A 334 10.28 -2.30 14.86
C ALA A 334 9.71 -2.36 13.43
N TYR A 335 9.04 -3.43 13.08
CA TYR A 335 8.53 -3.66 11.72
C TYR A 335 7.45 -2.65 11.37
N SER A 336 7.42 -2.27 10.11
CA SER A 336 6.45 -1.30 9.58
C SER A 336 6.10 -1.61 8.13
N SER A 337 4.87 -1.26 7.75
CA SER A 337 4.35 -1.35 6.38
C SER A 337 3.55 -0.10 6.06
N LEU A 338 3.59 0.34 4.80
CA LEU A 338 3.03 1.60 4.30
C LEU A 338 1.89 1.34 3.31
N CYS A 339 0.88 2.20 3.30
CA CYS A 339 -0.11 2.27 2.22
C CYS A 339 -0.48 3.72 1.91
N ILE A 340 -1.13 3.95 0.78
CA ILE A 340 -1.61 5.26 0.36
C ILE A 340 -3.14 5.20 0.30
N LEU A 341 -3.79 6.10 1.01
CA LEU A 341 -5.25 6.18 1.04
C LEU A 341 -5.78 6.96 -0.18
N PRO A 342 -7.07 6.80 -0.54
CA PRO A 342 -7.63 7.45 -1.73
C PRO A 342 -7.58 8.98 -1.71
N ASP A 343 -7.54 9.60 -0.54
CA ASP A 343 -7.41 11.05 -0.35
C ASP A 343 -5.96 11.53 -0.40
N GLY A 344 -5.00 10.63 -0.62
CA GLY A 344 -3.56 10.90 -0.66
C GLY A 344 -2.89 10.91 0.70
N THR A 345 -3.59 10.61 1.78
CA THR A 345 -2.95 10.43 3.07
C THR A 345 -2.15 9.13 3.14
N ILE A 346 -1.20 9.07 4.06
CA ILE A 346 -0.25 7.98 4.20
C ILE A 346 -0.63 7.15 5.42
N GLY A 347 -0.89 5.87 5.20
CA GLY A 347 -1.07 4.88 6.25
C GLY A 347 0.25 4.21 6.61
N LEU A 348 0.54 4.08 7.90
CA LEU A 348 1.67 3.33 8.44
C LEU A 348 1.16 2.35 9.49
N TYR A 349 1.29 1.04 9.22
CA TYR A 349 1.02 0.00 10.19
C TYR A 349 2.34 -0.48 10.78
N VAL A 350 2.49 -0.43 12.11
CA VAL A 350 3.79 -0.51 12.77
C VAL A 350 3.73 -1.23 14.12
N GLU A 351 4.82 -1.91 14.48
CA GLU A 351 5.08 -2.44 15.81
C GLU A 351 5.66 -1.33 16.70
N GLU A 352 5.04 -1.07 17.85
CA GLU A 352 5.54 -0.09 18.82
C GLU A 352 5.42 -0.55 20.27
N GLU A 353 6.30 -0.04 21.12
CA GLU A 353 6.35 -0.35 22.56
C GLU A 353 6.65 0.91 23.37
N PRO A 354 5.64 1.78 23.62
CA PRO A 354 5.88 3.09 24.23
C PRO A 354 6.37 3.04 25.69
N ASN A 355 6.05 1.98 26.42
CA ASN A 355 6.30 1.87 27.86
C ASN A 355 7.40 0.87 28.23
N GLY A 356 8.12 0.26 27.27
CA GLY A 356 9.11 -0.77 27.52
C GLY A 356 8.53 -2.01 28.22
N THR A 357 7.26 -2.30 27.99
CA THR A 357 6.55 -3.48 28.47
C THR A 357 6.84 -4.67 27.55
N SER A 358 6.61 -5.88 28.00
CA SER A 358 6.97 -7.09 27.27
C SER A 358 6.12 -7.28 26.00
N GLY A 359 6.62 -6.85 24.86
CA GLY A 359 6.05 -7.08 23.54
C GLY A 359 5.52 -5.83 22.85
N TYR A 360 5.44 -5.90 21.53
CA TYR A 360 4.94 -4.81 20.69
C TYR A 360 3.42 -4.81 20.63
N SER A 361 2.82 -3.61 20.71
CA SER A 361 1.48 -3.36 20.16
C SER A 361 1.59 -3.15 18.65
N THR A 362 0.54 -3.45 17.91
CA THR A 362 0.44 -3.09 16.49
C THR A 362 -0.51 -1.91 16.32
N VAL A 363 -0.04 -0.88 15.65
CA VAL A 363 -0.69 0.43 15.60
C VAL A 363 -0.76 0.93 14.16
N PHE A 364 -1.89 1.50 13.79
CA PHE A 364 -2.06 2.19 12.52
C PHE A 364 -2.01 3.71 12.73
N TYR A 365 -1.14 4.36 11.98
CA TYR A 365 -1.06 5.81 11.85
C TYR A 365 -1.58 6.23 10.49
N ASN A 366 -2.34 7.35 10.45
CA ASN A 366 -2.71 8.02 9.22
C ASN A 366 -2.29 9.49 9.31
N PHE A 367 -1.55 9.98 8.31
CA PHE A 367 -1.04 11.34 8.27
C PHE A 367 -0.94 11.89 6.84
N SER A 368 -0.97 13.22 6.74
CA SER A 368 -0.85 13.89 5.44
C SER A 368 0.62 14.07 5.02
N LEU A 369 0.84 14.27 3.72
CA LEU A 369 2.16 14.62 3.18
C LEU A 369 2.65 15.95 3.75
N GLU A 370 1.75 16.91 3.93
CA GLU A 370 2.04 18.21 4.53
C GLU A 370 2.56 18.06 5.96
N TRP A 371 1.94 17.18 6.75
CA TRP A 371 2.41 16.89 8.10
C TRP A 371 3.78 16.22 8.07
N LEU A 372 3.98 15.22 7.19
CA LEU A 372 5.24 14.49 7.06
C LEU A 372 6.41 15.41 6.69
N THR A 373 6.14 16.42 5.85
CA THR A 373 7.16 17.32 5.29
C THR A 373 7.25 18.69 5.98
N ASP A 374 6.55 18.90 7.11
CA ASP A 374 6.44 20.19 7.78
C ASP A 374 5.98 21.33 6.84
N GLY A 375 5.06 21.00 5.92
CA GLY A 375 4.51 21.92 4.92
C GLY A 375 5.42 22.20 3.70
N ASN A 376 6.57 21.53 3.59
CA ASN A 376 7.48 21.72 2.44
C ASN A 376 7.01 21.02 1.16
N ASP A 377 6.09 20.07 1.27
CA ASP A 377 5.45 19.44 0.13
C ASP A 377 3.97 19.18 0.42
N ILE A 378 3.15 19.31 -0.60
CA ILE A 378 1.70 19.09 -0.51
C ILE A 378 1.28 18.00 -1.49
N PHE A 379 0.33 17.18 -1.08
CA PHE A 379 -0.33 16.25 -1.98
C PHE A 379 -1.24 17.04 -2.92
N VAL A 380 -0.90 17.01 -4.19
CA VAL A 380 -1.78 17.51 -5.25
C VAL A 380 -2.45 16.28 -5.85
N PRO A 381 -3.76 16.09 -5.62
CA PRO A 381 -4.49 15.01 -6.26
C PRO A 381 -4.24 15.05 -7.76
N ASN A 382 -4.20 13.87 -8.37
CA ASN A 382 -4.12 13.78 -9.82
C ASN A 382 -5.23 14.65 -10.41
N SER A 383 -4.91 15.88 -10.80
CA SER A 383 -5.81 16.66 -11.62
C SER A 383 -5.88 15.88 -12.93
N VAL A 384 -7.07 15.41 -13.31
CA VAL A 384 -7.36 15.36 -14.74
C VAL A 384 -6.87 16.72 -15.23
N GLU A 385 -5.75 16.76 -15.98
CA GLU A 385 -5.30 18.00 -16.59
C GLU A 385 -6.56 18.60 -17.23
N GLU A 386 -7.00 19.74 -16.70
CA GLU A 386 -7.69 20.65 -17.58
C GLU A 386 -6.63 20.95 -18.65
N ASN A 387 -6.67 20.17 -19.73
CA ASN A 387 -6.01 20.56 -20.95
C ASN A 387 -6.61 21.94 -21.31
N THR A 388 -5.98 22.98 -20.79
CA THR A 388 -6.28 24.37 -21.13
C THR A 388 -5.74 24.71 -22.52
N THR A 389 -5.90 23.79 -23.45
CA THR A 389 -6.01 24.06 -24.87
C THR A 389 -7.50 24.10 -25.19
N ASN A 390 -8.11 25.17 -24.84
CA ASN A 390 -9.26 25.89 -25.37
C ASN A 390 -10.13 25.24 -26.47
N SER A 391 -10.64 23.99 -26.28
CA SER A 391 -11.82 23.57 -27.09
C SER A 391 -12.64 22.42 -26.46
N ASP A 392 -12.13 21.67 -25.48
CA ASP A 392 -12.74 20.38 -25.13
C ASP A 392 -13.34 20.26 -23.72
N SER A 393 -13.36 21.33 -22.92
CA SER A 393 -14.04 21.30 -21.62
C SER A 393 -15.55 21.51 -21.77
N LEU A 394 -16.35 20.62 -21.15
CA LEU A 394 -17.80 20.79 -21.08
C LEU A 394 -18.16 22.02 -20.26
N LYS A 395 -18.90 22.95 -20.83
CA LYS A 395 -19.54 24.00 -20.07
C LYS A 395 -20.76 23.43 -19.35
N ILE A 396 -20.72 23.48 -18.03
CA ILE A 396 -21.77 22.91 -17.15
C ILE A 396 -22.31 24.02 -16.26
N TYR A 397 -23.62 24.20 -16.29
CA TYR A 397 -24.29 25.21 -15.46
C TYR A 397 -25.70 24.75 -15.05
N PRO A 398 -26.24 25.24 -13.89
CA PRO A 398 -25.49 25.95 -12.89
C PRO A 398 -24.41 25.08 -12.24
N ASN A 399 -23.27 25.67 -11.85
CA ASN A 399 -22.23 25.04 -11.08
C ASN A 399 -21.73 26.03 -10.03
N PRO A 400 -22.03 25.84 -8.73
CA PRO A 400 -22.71 24.68 -8.13
C PRO A 400 -24.18 24.50 -8.54
N ALA A 401 -24.61 23.22 -8.55
CA ALA A 401 -25.96 22.79 -8.86
C ALA A 401 -26.76 22.41 -7.60
N SER A 402 -28.09 22.41 -7.69
CA SER A 402 -28.96 21.92 -6.61
C SER A 402 -29.91 20.79 -7.06
N SER A 403 -30.41 20.86 -8.27
CA SER A 403 -31.39 19.87 -8.77
C SER A 403 -31.12 19.39 -10.18
N TYR A 404 -30.51 20.21 -11.02
CA TYR A 404 -30.14 19.85 -12.38
C TYR A 404 -28.87 20.55 -12.82
N ILE A 405 -28.23 20.00 -13.84
CA ILE A 405 -27.16 20.62 -14.62
C ILE A 405 -27.56 20.67 -16.09
N ILE A 406 -27.04 21.64 -16.80
CA ILE A 406 -27.12 21.76 -18.27
C ILE A 406 -25.70 21.65 -18.80
N ILE A 407 -25.52 20.85 -19.83
CA ILE A 407 -24.27 20.73 -20.57
C ILE A 407 -24.46 21.48 -21.90
N ASP A 408 -23.67 22.54 -22.07
CA ASP A 408 -23.60 23.28 -23.34
C ASP A 408 -22.58 22.60 -24.28
N SER A 409 -23.02 21.58 -24.96
CA SER A 409 -22.20 20.87 -25.94
C SER A 409 -23.09 20.31 -27.05
N GLN A 410 -22.64 20.44 -28.30
CA GLN A 410 -23.38 19.95 -29.46
C GLN A 410 -23.30 18.41 -29.54
N TYR A 411 -24.46 17.78 -29.80
CA TYR A 411 -24.58 16.37 -30.22
C TYR A 411 -24.19 15.32 -29.21
N ILE A 412 -24.42 15.52 -27.90
CA ILE A 412 -24.16 14.49 -26.88
C ILE A 412 -25.03 13.27 -27.13
N ARG A 413 -24.39 12.10 -27.16
CA ARG A 413 -25.03 10.78 -27.30
C ARG A 413 -25.12 10.02 -25.99
N LYS A 414 -24.13 10.20 -25.14
CA LYS A 414 -24.03 9.47 -23.86
C LYS A 414 -23.25 10.29 -22.85
N ILE A 415 -23.65 10.18 -21.59
CA ILE A 415 -22.86 10.68 -20.46
C ILE A 415 -22.66 9.58 -19.43
N LYS A 416 -21.60 9.72 -18.67
CA LYS A 416 -21.37 9.04 -17.39
C LYS A 416 -20.99 10.08 -16.36
N ILE A 417 -21.57 9.99 -15.17
CA ILE A 417 -21.20 10.82 -14.00
C ILE A 417 -20.55 9.92 -12.97
N PHE A 418 -19.45 10.41 -12.41
CA PHE A 418 -18.65 9.73 -11.42
C PHE A 418 -18.59 10.57 -10.15
N ASP A 419 -18.58 9.93 -8.99
CA ASP A 419 -18.22 10.57 -7.71
C ASP A 419 -16.71 10.82 -7.62
N ILE A 420 -16.26 11.42 -6.52
CA ILE A 420 -14.84 11.73 -6.27
C ILE A 420 -13.95 10.47 -6.20
N ASN A 421 -14.53 9.30 -5.98
CA ASN A 421 -13.84 8.00 -5.93
C ASN A 421 -13.81 7.30 -7.30
N GLY A 422 -14.24 7.98 -8.37
CA GLY A 422 -14.31 7.40 -9.71
C GLY A 422 -15.45 6.41 -9.94
N ARG A 423 -16.34 6.21 -8.94
CA ARG A 423 -17.49 5.31 -9.06
C ARG A 423 -18.55 5.95 -9.95
N SER A 424 -19.00 5.22 -10.99
CA SER A 424 -20.09 5.67 -11.86
C SER A 424 -21.43 5.71 -11.11
N VAL A 425 -21.93 6.91 -10.83
CA VAL A 425 -23.18 7.16 -10.11
C VAL A 425 -24.37 7.40 -11.03
N MET A 426 -24.12 7.75 -12.30
CA MET A 426 -25.19 7.94 -13.31
C MET A 426 -24.68 7.65 -14.71
N LYS A 427 -25.52 7.00 -15.54
CA LYS A 427 -25.31 6.83 -16.97
C LYS A 427 -26.58 7.23 -17.69
N LYS A 428 -26.48 8.01 -18.78
CA LYS A 428 -27.62 8.45 -19.56
C LYS A 428 -27.28 8.50 -21.06
N SER A 429 -28.23 8.13 -21.91
CA SER A 429 -28.10 8.22 -23.39
C SER A 429 -29.09 9.23 -23.93
N PHE A 430 -28.73 9.90 -25.01
CA PHE A 430 -29.48 10.96 -25.66
C PHE A 430 -29.55 10.74 -27.18
N SER A 431 -30.52 11.34 -27.82
CA SER A 431 -30.72 11.24 -29.29
C SER A 431 -29.90 12.23 -30.11
N GLY A 432 -28.95 12.96 -29.46
CA GLY A 432 -28.08 13.94 -30.13
C GLY A 432 -28.69 15.34 -30.12
N THR A 433 -28.82 15.97 -28.96
CA THR A 433 -29.35 17.32 -28.75
C THR A 433 -28.23 18.33 -28.52
N SER A 434 -28.46 19.60 -28.84
CA SER A 434 -27.48 20.68 -28.67
C SER A 434 -27.39 21.24 -27.25
N GLU A 435 -28.37 20.96 -26.40
CA GLU A 435 -28.42 21.34 -25.00
C GLU A 435 -28.97 20.16 -24.20
N THR A 436 -28.23 19.72 -23.21
CA THR A 436 -28.60 18.51 -22.46
C THR A 436 -28.80 18.83 -20.99
N LYS A 437 -30.07 18.81 -20.55
CA LYS A 437 -30.47 18.98 -19.15
C LYS A 437 -30.48 17.62 -18.42
N ILE A 438 -29.79 17.55 -17.29
CA ILE A 438 -29.63 16.35 -16.50
C ILE A 438 -30.14 16.62 -15.08
N ASP A 439 -31.11 15.84 -14.65
CA ASP A 439 -31.59 15.85 -13.26
C ASP A 439 -30.53 15.17 -12.37
N VAL A 440 -30.00 15.91 -11.41
CA VAL A 440 -29.02 15.47 -10.41
C VAL A 440 -29.56 15.58 -8.98
N SER A 441 -30.85 15.83 -8.80
CA SER A 441 -31.52 16.04 -7.51
C SER A 441 -31.40 14.85 -6.56
N LYS A 442 -31.13 13.66 -7.08
CA LYS A 442 -30.94 12.42 -6.30
C LYS A 442 -29.49 12.13 -5.90
N LEU A 443 -28.55 12.92 -6.39
CA LEU A 443 -27.15 12.76 -6.00
C LEU A 443 -26.89 13.54 -4.70
N PRO A 444 -26.14 12.97 -3.75
CA PRO A 444 -25.71 13.67 -2.54
C PRO A 444 -24.94 14.95 -2.83
N SER A 445 -24.87 15.87 -1.87
CA SER A 445 -23.96 17.01 -1.96
C SER A 445 -22.52 16.52 -2.11
N GLY A 446 -21.76 17.16 -3.00
CA GLY A 446 -20.39 16.75 -3.28
C GLY A 446 -19.89 17.19 -4.64
N THR A 447 -18.66 16.82 -4.95
CA THR A 447 -18.03 17.05 -6.26
C THR A 447 -18.24 15.83 -7.16
N TYR A 448 -18.54 16.11 -8.44
CA TYR A 448 -18.77 15.09 -9.45
C TYR A 448 -18.01 15.41 -10.73
N TYR A 449 -17.60 14.35 -11.42
CA TYR A 449 -16.99 14.41 -12.74
C TYR A 449 -17.95 13.84 -13.78
N ILE A 450 -17.95 14.40 -14.98
CA ILE A 450 -18.78 13.92 -16.08
C ILE A 450 -17.93 13.66 -17.31
N GLU A 451 -18.14 12.50 -17.92
CA GLU A 451 -17.63 12.12 -19.23
C GLU A 451 -18.80 12.15 -20.22
N SER A 452 -18.68 12.88 -21.31
CA SER A 452 -19.64 12.87 -22.40
C SER A 452 -19.03 12.26 -23.66
N PHE A 453 -19.90 11.67 -24.48
CA PHE A 453 -19.57 11.13 -25.79
C PHE A 453 -20.49 11.78 -26.80
N ASP A 454 -19.95 12.35 -27.86
CA ASP A 454 -20.72 12.90 -28.94
C ASP A 454 -21.13 11.83 -29.97
N VAL A 455 -21.76 12.26 -31.07
CA VAL A 455 -22.20 11.37 -32.15
C VAL A 455 -21.06 10.71 -32.91
N ASN A 456 -19.86 11.28 -32.87
CA ASN A 456 -18.64 10.76 -33.49
C ASN A 456 -17.83 9.88 -32.56
N GLY A 457 -18.24 9.77 -31.28
CA GLY A 457 -17.53 9.03 -30.22
C GLY A 457 -16.42 9.82 -29.55
N GLU A 458 -16.28 11.13 -29.86
CA GLU A 458 -15.34 12.00 -29.16
C GLU A 458 -15.72 12.16 -27.69
N LYS A 459 -14.73 12.13 -26.82
CA LYS A 459 -14.89 12.26 -25.37
C LYS A 459 -14.61 13.69 -24.94
N ARG A 460 -15.47 14.21 -24.06
CA ARG A 460 -15.24 15.47 -23.35
C ARG A 460 -15.52 15.30 -21.87
N TYR A 461 -14.83 16.07 -21.06
CA TYR A 461 -14.89 15.96 -19.61
C TYR A 461 -15.32 17.27 -18.97
N GLY A 462 -15.94 17.18 -17.78
CA GLY A 462 -16.32 18.34 -17.00
C GLY A 462 -16.43 17.99 -15.53
N LYS A 463 -16.46 19.04 -14.68
CA LYS A 463 -16.60 18.93 -13.23
C LYS A 463 -17.74 19.84 -12.78
N PHE A 464 -18.54 19.38 -11.82
CA PHE A 464 -19.57 20.19 -11.16
C PHE A 464 -19.72 19.83 -9.68
N VAL A 465 -20.31 20.73 -8.92
CA VAL A 465 -20.55 20.60 -7.48
C VAL A 465 -22.04 20.61 -7.21
N ILE A 466 -22.52 19.71 -6.36
CA ILE A 466 -23.89 19.74 -5.83
C ILE A 466 -23.85 20.28 -4.40
N LEU A 467 -24.63 21.32 -4.12
CA LEU A 467 -24.81 21.84 -2.77
C LEU A 467 -25.92 21.10 -2.04
N SER A 468 -25.81 20.95 -0.70
CA SER A 468 -26.92 20.45 0.12
C SER A 468 -28.12 21.39 -0.02
N GLN A 469 -29.29 20.81 -0.28
CA GLN A 469 -30.54 21.58 -0.14
C GLN A 469 -30.73 21.92 1.35
N ILE A 470 -30.78 23.22 1.66
CA ILE A 470 -31.10 23.74 3.01
C ILE A 470 -32.58 23.49 3.28
#